data_bc6f2fd022ab29321717a5cdd68072ed
#
_entry.id   bc6f2fd022ab29321717a5cdd68072ed
#
_cell.length_a   1.000
_cell.length_b   1.000
_cell.length_c   1.000
_cell.angle_alpha   90.00
_cell.angle_beta   90.00
_cell.angle_gamma   90.00
#
_symmetry.space_group_name_H-M   'P 1'
#
loop_
_entity.id
_entity.type
_entity.pdbx_description
1 polymer ?
#
loop_
_entity_poly.entity_id
_entity_poly.type
_entity_poly.pdbx_seq_one_letter_code
_entity_poly.pdbx_strand_id
1 'polypeptide(L)'
;SFITLFWFFFSSRRRHTRFTSDWSSDVCSSDLVFVADITVHEIPSAEQLAQIAMSSARVARLFGFDPKVAFLSHSTFGTPKTKATKNPRDAVEILKGKKVDFKFDGEMQPDVALDEKYRDLYPFSEIVGNANVLIMPGRHSAAISFKMLKSLSAVKVVGPLLIGLGEAIEIAPLRS
;
A
#
# COMPACT_ATOMS: atom_id res chain seq x y z
N SER A 1 9.81 -15.55 -11.50
CA SER A 1 8.60 -15.29 -10.69
C SER A 1 8.99 -14.35 -9.58
N PHE A 2 8.30 -13.21 -9.49
CA PHE A 2 8.58 -12.20 -8.47
C PHE A 2 7.66 -12.46 -7.28
N ILE A 3 8.22 -12.76 -6.12
CA ILE A 3 7.46 -13.06 -4.90
C ILE A 3 7.23 -11.74 -4.16
N THR A 4 5.99 -11.45 -3.81
CA THR A 4 5.60 -10.27 -3.04
C THR A 4 4.61 -10.65 -1.95
N LEU A 5 4.80 -10.14 -0.74
CA LEU A 5 3.95 -10.40 0.41
C LEU A 5 3.08 -9.18 0.71
N PHE A 6 1.78 -9.40 0.87
CA PHE A 6 0.79 -8.37 1.11
C PHE A 6 0.09 -8.52 2.45
N TRP A 7 -0.27 -7.38 3.03
CA TRP A 7 -1.20 -7.29 4.13
C TRP A 7 -2.35 -6.37 3.75
N PHE A 8 -3.53 -6.70 4.25
CA PHE A 8 -4.73 -5.92 4.05
C PHE A 8 -5.14 -5.28 5.36
N PHE A 9 -5.40 -4.00 5.34
CA PHE A 9 -5.92 -3.28 6.49
C PHE A 9 -7.34 -2.82 6.21
N PHE A 10 -8.27 -3.23 7.07
CA PHE A 10 -9.62 -2.70 7.10
C PHE A 10 -9.70 -1.60 8.15
N SER A 11 -9.91 -0.36 7.74
CA SER A 11 -10.20 0.74 8.65
C SER A 11 -11.68 0.74 8.97
N SER A 12 -12.06 0.29 10.17
CA SER A 12 -13.40 0.51 10.70
C SER A 12 -13.48 1.91 11.29
N ARG A 13 -13.73 2.95 10.50
CA ARG A 13 -14.20 4.22 11.04
C ARG A 13 -15.60 4.01 11.59
N ARG A 14 -15.69 3.73 12.91
CA ARG A 14 -16.96 3.80 13.62
C ARG A 14 -17.47 5.24 13.61
N ARG A 15 -18.35 5.56 12.67
CA ARG A 15 -19.40 6.54 12.98
C ARG A 15 -20.37 5.85 13.94
N HIS A 16 -20.59 6.42 15.10
CA HIS A 16 -21.64 6.02 16.02
C HIS A 16 -22.99 6.06 15.30
N THR A 17 -23.47 4.92 14.82
CA THR A 17 -24.88 4.69 14.53
C THR A 17 -25.23 3.28 14.97
N ARG A 18 -26.40 3.16 15.59
CA ARG A 18 -26.96 1.99 16.24
C ARG A 18 -26.84 0.73 15.40
N PHE A 19 -26.47 -0.33 16.08
CA PHE A 19 -26.46 -1.72 15.63
C PHE A 19 -27.85 -2.12 15.07
N THR A 20 -27.94 -2.35 13.78
CA THR A 20 -28.94 -3.21 13.18
C THR A 20 -28.20 -4.18 12.27
N SER A 21 -28.51 -5.46 12.48
CA SER A 21 -27.90 -6.63 11.87
C SER A 21 -28.22 -6.72 10.38
N ASP A 22 -27.33 -6.19 9.52
CA ASP A 22 -27.29 -6.59 8.11
C ASP A 22 -25.85 -6.61 7.64
N TRP A 23 -25.32 -7.82 7.52
CA TRP A 23 -23.92 -8.11 7.20
C TRP A 23 -23.60 -8.01 5.70
N SER A 24 -24.53 -7.58 4.85
CA SER A 24 -24.42 -7.79 3.40
C SER A 24 -24.18 -6.55 2.54
N SER A 25 -24.10 -5.32 3.08
CA SER A 25 -24.05 -4.16 2.17
C SER A 25 -23.15 -2.98 2.52
N ASP A 26 -22.45 -2.96 3.65
CA ASP A 26 -21.68 -1.77 4.07
C ASP A 26 -20.16 -1.99 4.21
N VAL A 27 -19.55 -2.82 3.40
CA VAL A 27 -18.12 -2.68 3.10
C VAL A 27 -18.00 -1.58 2.06
N CYS A 28 -18.05 -0.34 2.51
CA CYS A 28 -17.66 0.80 1.67
C CYS A 28 -16.28 0.51 1.09
N SER A 29 -16.18 0.52 -0.23
CA SER A 29 -14.98 0.26 -1.02
C SER A 29 -13.78 1.19 -0.72
N SER A 30 -13.93 2.13 0.20
CA SER A 30 -12.93 3.11 0.63
C SER A 30 -12.07 2.69 1.83
N ASP A 31 -12.39 1.56 2.48
CA ASP A 31 -11.81 1.21 3.79
C ASP A 31 -10.72 0.13 3.73
N LEU A 32 -10.41 -0.41 2.55
CA LEU A 32 -9.36 -1.42 2.39
C LEU A 32 -8.07 -0.79 1.87
N VAL A 33 -6.99 -0.96 2.63
CA VAL A 33 -5.65 -0.55 2.23
C VAL A 33 -4.76 -1.77 2.09
N PHE A 34 -4.11 -1.89 0.93
CA PHE A 34 -3.14 -2.92 0.61
C PHE A 34 -1.74 -2.41 0.96
N VAL A 35 -0.99 -3.14 1.76
CA VAL A 35 0.42 -2.82 2.06
C VAL A 35 1.32 -3.90 1.49
N ALA A 36 2.24 -3.49 0.62
CA ALA A 36 3.06 -4.41 -0.15
C ALA A 36 4.53 -4.40 0.27
N ASP A 37 5.11 -5.60 0.14
CA ASP A 37 6.48 -6.00 0.38
C ASP A 37 7.01 -5.72 1.78
N ILE A 38 6.35 -6.31 2.74
CA ILE A 38 6.72 -6.17 4.15
C ILE A 38 7.76 -7.20 4.64
N THR A 39 8.11 -8.22 3.83
CA THR A 39 8.93 -9.32 4.37
C THR A 39 9.94 -9.90 3.38
N VAL A 40 9.74 -9.75 2.07
CA VAL A 40 10.54 -10.46 1.06
C VAL A 40 11.86 -9.74 0.79
N HIS A 41 11.82 -8.43 0.60
CA HIS A 41 13.01 -7.66 0.27
C HIS A 41 13.43 -6.78 1.44
N GLU A 42 14.69 -6.89 1.85
CA GLU A 42 15.23 -6.04 2.92
C GLU A 42 15.32 -4.58 2.49
N ILE A 43 15.98 -4.34 1.35
CA ILE A 43 16.07 -3.03 0.68
C ILE A 43 15.82 -3.29 -0.81
N PRO A 44 14.58 -3.14 -1.29
CA PRO A 44 14.26 -3.40 -2.68
C PRO A 44 14.90 -2.36 -3.62
N SER A 45 15.35 -2.80 -4.80
CA SER A 45 15.78 -1.89 -5.87
C SER A 45 14.59 -1.15 -6.48
N ALA A 46 14.86 -0.13 -7.28
CA ALA A 46 13.82 0.61 -7.99
C ALA A 46 13.00 -0.28 -8.92
N GLU A 47 13.65 -1.21 -9.63
CA GLU A 47 12.99 -2.19 -10.51
C GLU A 47 12.11 -3.14 -9.71
N GLN A 48 12.58 -3.58 -8.53
CA GLN A 48 11.82 -4.44 -7.64
C GLN A 48 10.58 -3.70 -7.10
N LEU A 49 10.73 -2.45 -6.65
CA LEU A 49 9.58 -1.63 -6.21
C LEU A 49 8.56 -1.43 -7.32
N ALA A 50 9.00 -1.15 -8.54
CA ALA A 50 8.10 -1.03 -9.69
C ALA A 50 7.35 -2.34 -9.98
N GLN A 51 8.03 -3.49 -9.88
CA GLN A 51 7.42 -4.81 -10.07
C GLN A 51 6.42 -5.14 -8.95
N ILE A 52 6.76 -4.81 -7.71
CA ILE A 52 5.88 -4.94 -6.54
C ILE A 52 4.60 -4.11 -6.78
N ALA A 53 4.73 -2.87 -7.24
CA ALA A 53 3.60 -1.99 -7.53
C ALA A 53 2.66 -2.58 -8.59
N MET A 54 3.20 -3.11 -9.69
CA MET A 54 2.40 -3.75 -10.75
C MET A 54 1.66 -4.99 -10.23
N SER A 55 2.34 -5.81 -9.44
CA SER A 55 1.73 -7.00 -8.82
C SER A 55 0.63 -6.62 -7.83
N SER A 56 0.88 -5.58 -7.01
CA SER A 56 -0.07 -5.05 -6.02
C SER A 56 -1.32 -4.47 -6.67
N ALA A 57 -1.16 -3.71 -7.74
CA ALA A 57 -2.27 -3.14 -8.50
C ALA A 57 -3.16 -4.25 -9.08
N ARG A 58 -2.56 -5.32 -9.60
CA ARG A 58 -3.32 -6.48 -10.11
C ARG A 58 -4.11 -7.15 -9.00
N VAL A 59 -3.54 -7.29 -7.80
CA VAL A 59 -4.24 -7.87 -6.65
C VAL A 59 -5.41 -6.98 -6.21
N ALA A 60 -5.19 -5.68 -6.08
CA ALA A 60 -6.27 -4.75 -5.72
C ALA A 60 -7.47 -4.89 -6.68
N ARG A 61 -7.21 -5.06 -7.97
CA ARG A 61 -8.26 -5.31 -8.98
C ARG A 61 -8.98 -6.64 -8.79
N LEU A 62 -8.27 -7.71 -8.42
CA LEU A 62 -8.91 -9.00 -8.13
C LEU A 62 -9.90 -8.89 -6.96
N PHE A 63 -9.66 -7.97 -6.04
CA PHE A 63 -10.58 -7.63 -4.95
C PHE A 63 -11.63 -6.57 -5.32
N GLY A 64 -11.69 -6.14 -6.58
CA GLY A 64 -12.69 -5.19 -7.07
C GLY A 64 -12.37 -3.71 -6.84
N PHE A 65 -11.11 -3.38 -6.48
CA PHE A 65 -10.68 -2.00 -6.24
C PHE A 65 -9.96 -1.41 -7.44
N ASP A 66 -10.18 -0.12 -7.71
CA ASP A 66 -9.36 0.65 -8.62
C ASP A 66 -8.03 1.02 -7.93
N PRO A 67 -6.88 0.51 -8.39
CA PRO A 67 -5.62 0.69 -7.67
C PRO A 67 -5.09 2.12 -7.79
N LYS A 68 -4.83 2.73 -6.63
CA LYS A 68 -4.15 4.01 -6.44
C LYS A 68 -2.89 3.76 -5.63
N VAL A 69 -1.76 3.66 -6.31
CA VAL A 69 -0.50 3.16 -5.76
C VAL A 69 0.38 4.31 -5.29
N ALA A 70 0.71 4.34 -4.00
CA ALA A 70 1.64 5.30 -3.42
C ALA A 70 2.96 4.64 -3.03
N PHE A 71 4.07 5.16 -3.52
CA PHE A 71 5.40 4.78 -3.07
C PHE A 71 5.75 5.55 -1.80
N LEU A 72 5.84 4.83 -0.67
CA LEU A 72 6.08 5.46 0.62
C LEU A 72 7.55 5.76 0.88
N SER A 73 7.77 6.87 1.57
CA SER A 73 9.09 7.28 2.05
C SER A 73 8.94 8.20 3.27
N HIS A 74 10.07 8.56 3.88
CA HIS A 74 10.15 9.62 4.89
C HIS A 74 10.18 11.03 4.27
N SER A 75 10.26 11.14 2.96
CA SER A 75 10.21 12.40 2.19
C SER A 75 8.99 12.43 1.30
N THR A 76 8.64 13.62 0.83
CA THR A 76 7.56 13.83 -0.11
C THR A 76 8.07 14.61 -1.32
N PHE A 77 7.96 14.00 -2.51
CA PHE A 77 8.34 14.57 -3.81
C PHE A 77 9.75 15.22 -3.81
N GLY A 78 10.72 14.50 -3.23
CA GLY A 78 12.12 14.92 -3.22
C GLY A 78 12.50 15.91 -2.11
N THR A 79 11.66 16.07 -1.09
CA THR A 79 11.97 16.94 0.07
C THR A 79 11.91 16.13 1.37
N PRO A 80 13.05 15.80 2.00
CA PRO A 80 14.43 15.97 1.54
C PRO A 80 14.89 14.88 0.55
N LYS A 81 15.79 15.21 -0.36
CA LYS A 81 16.47 14.24 -1.23
C LYS A 81 17.59 13.53 -0.47
N THR A 82 17.45 12.25 -0.24
CA THR A 82 18.46 11.40 0.41
C THR A 82 18.74 10.16 -0.43
N LYS A 83 19.79 9.40 -0.05
CA LYS A 83 20.06 8.10 -0.69
C LYS A 83 18.93 7.11 -0.46
N ALA A 84 18.29 7.15 0.71
CA ALA A 84 17.18 6.25 1.06
C ALA A 84 15.90 6.52 0.23
N THR A 85 15.70 7.76 -0.26
CA THR A 85 14.53 8.13 -1.07
C THR A 85 14.74 7.88 -2.56
N LYS A 86 15.93 7.45 -2.96
CA LYS A 86 16.28 7.26 -4.37
C LYS A 86 15.46 6.14 -5.00
N ASN A 87 15.44 4.96 -4.40
CA ASN A 87 14.79 3.79 -4.98
C ASN A 87 13.28 3.97 -5.19
N PRO A 88 12.48 4.48 -4.22
CA PRO A 88 11.07 4.79 -4.45
C PRO A 88 10.83 5.78 -5.59
N ARG A 89 11.63 6.83 -5.68
CA ARG A 89 11.53 7.83 -6.75
C ARG A 89 11.89 7.26 -8.12
N ASP A 90 12.99 6.52 -8.21
CA ASP A 90 13.41 5.89 -9.46
C ASP A 90 12.37 4.84 -9.91
N ALA A 91 11.68 4.16 -8.99
CA ALA A 91 10.60 3.24 -9.30
C ALA A 91 9.41 3.94 -9.96
N VAL A 92 9.05 5.13 -9.53
CA VAL A 92 8.02 5.96 -10.18
C VAL A 92 8.41 6.28 -11.61
N GLU A 93 9.66 6.68 -11.86
CA GLU A 93 10.14 6.96 -13.21
C GLU A 93 10.15 5.72 -14.11
N ILE A 94 10.49 4.55 -13.56
CA ILE A 94 10.41 3.27 -14.27
C ILE A 94 8.96 2.97 -14.68
N LEU A 95 7.98 3.20 -13.81
CA LEU A 95 6.57 2.96 -14.12
C LEU A 95 6.02 3.95 -15.14
N LYS A 96 6.44 5.21 -15.12
CA LYS A 96 6.09 6.19 -16.16
C LYS A 96 6.51 5.71 -17.54
N GLY A 97 7.70 5.09 -17.64
CA GLY A 97 8.18 4.49 -18.89
C GLY A 97 7.41 3.24 -19.35
N LYS A 98 6.72 2.53 -18.45
CA LYS A 98 6.03 1.25 -18.74
C LYS A 98 4.58 1.39 -19.17
N LYS A 99 4.00 2.59 -19.20
CA LYS A 99 2.59 2.84 -19.58
C LYS A 99 1.60 1.91 -18.87
N VAL A 100 1.68 1.88 -17.54
CA VAL A 100 0.75 1.09 -16.70
C VAL A 100 -0.65 1.70 -16.72
N ASP A 101 -1.66 0.88 -16.44
CA ASP A 101 -3.09 1.21 -16.52
C ASP A 101 -3.70 1.56 -15.15
N PHE A 102 -2.90 1.94 -14.16
CA PHE A 102 -3.34 2.36 -12.83
C PHE A 102 -2.69 3.69 -12.43
N LYS A 103 -3.32 4.39 -11.49
CA LYS A 103 -2.77 5.63 -10.94
C LYS A 103 -1.69 5.32 -9.92
N PHE A 104 -0.58 6.02 -10.01
CA PHE A 104 0.54 5.87 -9.07
C PHE A 104 1.30 7.18 -8.94
N ASP A 105 1.94 7.37 -7.79
CA ASP A 105 2.80 8.53 -7.55
C ASP A 105 3.73 8.28 -6.36
N GLY A 106 4.65 9.17 -6.11
CA GLY A 106 5.60 9.17 -5.00
C GLY A 106 6.96 9.75 -5.41
N GLU A 107 7.92 9.70 -4.53
CA GLU A 107 7.82 9.20 -3.15
C GLU A 107 7.01 10.18 -2.30
N MET A 108 6.24 9.67 -1.36
CA MET A 108 5.46 10.50 -0.45
C MET A 108 5.37 9.89 0.96
N GLN A 109 5.10 10.74 1.95
CA GLN A 109 4.84 10.31 3.32
C GLN A 109 3.45 9.67 3.44
N PRO A 110 3.23 8.79 4.44
CA PRO A 110 1.96 8.08 4.61
C PRO A 110 0.75 8.99 4.83
N ASP A 111 0.91 10.12 5.50
CA ASP A 111 -0.14 11.12 5.70
C ASP A 111 -0.61 11.74 4.38
N VAL A 112 0.34 12.08 3.50
CA VAL A 112 0.03 12.57 2.14
C VAL A 112 -0.64 11.49 1.29
N ALA A 113 -0.25 10.23 1.45
CA ALA A 113 -0.84 9.12 0.71
C ALA A 113 -2.28 8.82 1.14
N LEU A 114 -2.58 8.94 2.45
CA LEU A 114 -3.81 8.46 3.07
C LEU A 114 -4.84 9.56 3.40
N ASP A 115 -4.45 10.83 3.35
CA ASP A 115 -5.35 11.96 3.62
C ASP A 115 -5.29 12.98 2.47
N GLU A 116 -6.42 13.13 1.80
CA GLU A 116 -6.59 14.06 0.69
C GLU A 116 -6.24 15.51 1.06
N LYS A 117 -6.51 15.94 2.29
CA LYS A 117 -6.19 17.28 2.77
C LYS A 117 -4.70 17.61 2.70
N TYR A 118 -3.84 16.63 3.03
CA TYR A 118 -2.38 16.82 2.89
C TYR A 118 -1.94 16.79 1.43
N ARG A 119 -2.67 16.06 0.57
CA ARG A 119 -2.37 16.00 -0.85
C ARG A 119 -2.76 17.26 -1.60
N ASP A 120 -3.74 18.01 -1.12
CA ASP A 120 -4.11 19.32 -1.69
C ASP A 120 -2.93 20.32 -1.71
N LEU A 121 -1.92 20.06 -0.86
CA LEU A 121 -0.65 20.81 -0.90
C LEU A 121 0.21 20.44 -2.13
N TYR A 122 -0.13 19.35 -2.83
CA TYR A 122 0.61 18.82 -3.98
C TYR A 122 -0.31 18.63 -5.19
N PRO A 123 -0.80 19.71 -5.81
CA PRO A 123 -1.81 19.64 -6.89
C PRO A 123 -1.32 18.97 -8.16
N PHE A 124 -0.02 18.71 -8.28
CA PHE A 124 0.58 17.97 -9.39
C PHE A 124 0.55 16.44 -9.19
N SER A 125 0.10 15.95 -8.04
CA SER A 125 0.03 14.50 -7.78
C SER A 125 -0.97 13.81 -8.72
N GLU A 126 -0.55 12.69 -9.29
CA GLU A 126 -1.36 11.87 -10.19
C GLU A 126 -2.46 11.06 -9.46
N ILE A 127 -2.36 10.94 -8.12
CA ILE A 127 -3.34 10.22 -7.31
C ILE A 127 -4.46 11.19 -6.90
N VAL A 128 -5.68 10.88 -7.30
CA VAL A 128 -6.89 11.60 -6.86
C VAL A 128 -7.59 10.82 -5.76
N GLY A 129 -7.92 11.48 -4.65
CA GLY A 129 -8.45 10.83 -3.44
C GLY A 129 -7.37 10.04 -2.68
N ASN A 130 -7.72 9.21 -1.73
CA ASN A 130 -6.76 8.45 -0.92
C ASN A 130 -6.12 7.30 -1.71
N ALA A 131 -4.82 7.06 -1.49
CA ALA A 131 -4.18 5.86 -1.98
C ALA A 131 -4.74 4.63 -1.27
N ASN A 132 -4.91 3.53 -2.01
CA ASN A 132 -5.35 2.25 -1.45
C ASN A 132 -4.31 1.14 -1.57
N VAL A 133 -3.21 1.39 -2.27
CA VAL A 133 -2.07 0.47 -2.37
C VAL A 133 -0.81 1.22 -1.94
N LEU A 134 -0.18 0.76 -0.86
CA LEU A 134 1.00 1.36 -0.27
C LEU A 134 2.23 0.49 -0.51
N ILE A 135 3.22 1.01 -1.20
CA ILE A 135 4.49 0.33 -1.45
C ILE A 135 5.51 0.78 -0.42
N MET A 136 5.95 -0.14 0.42
CA MET A 136 6.91 0.15 1.48
C MET A 136 8.34 0.24 0.91
N PRO A 137 9.18 1.16 1.41
CA PRO A 137 10.54 1.36 0.90
C PRO A 137 11.51 0.23 1.31
N GLY A 138 11.09 -0.64 2.23
CA GLY A 138 11.89 -1.77 2.69
C GLY A 138 11.29 -2.46 3.91
N ARG A 139 11.79 -3.67 4.21
CA ARG A 139 11.28 -4.56 5.26
C ARG A 139 11.28 -3.91 6.66
N HIS A 140 12.30 -3.12 6.97
CA HIS A 140 12.42 -2.48 8.29
C HIS A 140 11.23 -1.55 8.59
N SER A 141 10.97 -0.60 7.68
CA SER A 141 9.86 0.35 7.81
C SER A 141 8.52 -0.38 7.76
N ALA A 142 8.37 -1.34 6.87
CA ALA A 142 7.16 -2.13 6.72
C ALA A 142 6.83 -2.93 8.00
N ALA A 143 7.80 -3.65 8.55
CA ALA A 143 7.60 -4.49 9.74
C ALA A 143 7.26 -3.66 10.98
N ILE A 144 7.91 -2.51 11.17
CA ILE A 144 7.64 -1.61 12.29
C ILE A 144 6.25 -1.01 12.16
N SER A 145 5.95 -0.39 11.01
CA SER A 145 4.67 0.26 10.76
C SER A 145 3.50 -0.72 10.90
N PHE A 146 3.64 -1.92 10.34
CA PHE A 146 2.64 -2.97 10.46
C PHE A 146 2.35 -3.34 11.91
N LYS A 147 3.39 -3.64 12.70
CA LYS A 147 3.22 -4.03 14.11
C LYS A 147 2.65 -2.89 14.96
N MET A 148 3.05 -1.65 14.68
CA MET A 148 2.49 -0.47 15.35
C MET A 148 1.01 -0.32 15.04
N LEU A 149 0.61 -0.38 13.77
CA LEU A 149 -0.81 -0.30 13.37
C LEU A 149 -1.64 -1.41 14.02
N LYS A 150 -1.14 -2.64 14.02
CA LYS A 150 -1.82 -3.77 14.66
C LYS A 150 -1.97 -3.60 16.18
N SER A 151 -1.01 -2.95 16.86
CA SER A 151 -1.01 -2.78 18.31
C SER A 151 -1.79 -1.57 18.80
N LEU A 152 -1.84 -0.49 18.02
CA LEU A 152 -2.39 0.80 18.45
C LEU A 152 -3.80 1.06 17.88
N SER A 153 -4.21 0.40 16.85
CA SER A 153 -5.48 0.66 16.16
C SER A 153 -6.43 -0.53 16.20
N ALA A 154 -7.74 -0.23 16.14
CA ALA A 154 -8.79 -1.23 15.96
C ALA A 154 -8.89 -1.73 14.50
N VAL A 155 -7.79 -1.77 13.80
CA VAL A 155 -7.73 -2.20 12.40
C VAL A 155 -7.77 -3.71 12.33
N LYS A 156 -8.66 -4.26 11.51
CA LYS A 156 -8.62 -5.68 11.17
C LYS A 156 -7.56 -5.89 10.09
N VAL A 157 -6.68 -6.84 10.34
CA VAL A 157 -5.61 -7.20 9.41
C VAL A 157 -5.91 -8.58 8.83
N VAL A 158 -5.86 -8.69 7.51
CA VAL A 158 -6.00 -9.95 6.78
C VAL A 158 -4.70 -10.23 6.03
N GLY A 159 -4.27 -11.45 6.01
CA GLY A 159 -3.02 -11.89 5.39
C GLY A 159 -2.00 -12.38 6.41
N PRO A 160 -0.76 -12.66 6.01
CA PRO A 160 -0.13 -12.25 4.75
C PRO A 160 -0.54 -13.11 3.55
N LEU A 161 -0.72 -12.48 2.39
CA LEU A 161 -0.93 -13.15 1.12
C LEU A 161 0.36 -13.11 0.30
N LEU A 162 0.90 -14.27 -0.06
CA LEU A 162 2.10 -14.39 -0.88
C LEU A 162 1.72 -14.52 -2.35
N ILE A 163 2.26 -13.64 -3.18
CA ILE A 163 1.94 -13.58 -4.62
C ILE A 163 3.22 -13.73 -5.44
N GLY A 164 3.09 -14.31 -6.65
CA GLY A 164 4.21 -14.53 -7.57
C GLY A 164 4.70 -15.98 -7.59
N LEU A 165 4.15 -16.83 -6.76
CA LEU A 165 4.21 -18.29 -6.94
C LEU A 165 3.10 -18.69 -7.91
N GLY A 166 3.28 -19.74 -8.68
CA GLY A 166 2.25 -20.21 -9.64
C GLY A 166 0.91 -20.57 -8.99
N GLU A 167 0.88 -20.67 -7.67
CA GLU A 167 -0.30 -20.90 -6.83
C GLU A 167 -0.37 -19.87 -5.71
N ALA A 168 -1.60 -19.56 -5.24
CA ALA A 168 -1.80 -18.71 -4.09
C ALA A 168 -1.45 -19.47 -2.80
N ILE A 169 -0.50 -18.96 -2.02
CA ILE A 169 -0.12 -19.51 -0.73
C ILE A 169 -0.47 -18.51 0.36
N GLU A 170 -1.23 -18.95 1.33
CA GLU A 170 -1.50 -18.21 2.56
C GLU A 170 -0.50 -18.65 3.64
N ILE A 171 0.12 -17.70 4.31
CA ILE A 171 1.01 -17.95 5.44
C ILE A 171 0.23 -17.69 6.73
N ALA A 172 -0.15 -18.75 7.44
CA ALA A 172 -0.75 -18.62 8.76
C ALA A 172 0.31 -18.28 9.81
N PRO A 173 0.12 -17.26 10.64
CA PRO A 173 1.04 -16.99 11.74
C PRO A 173 1.00 -18.10 12.79
N LEU A 174 2.15 -18.45 13.35
CA LEU A 174 2.31 -19.51 14.36
C LEU A 174 1.59 -19.23 15.70
N ARG A 175 1.06 -18.02 15.89
CA ARG A 175 0.25 -17.63 17.07
C ARG A 175 -0.90 -16.76 16.60
N SER A 176 -2.11 -17.27 16.72
CA SER A 176 -3.37 -16.53 16.68
C SER A 176 -3.67 -15.98 18.07
#